data_c957d7c4d9068c9c70a91f64e04d8acb
#
_entry.id   c957d7c4d9068c9c70a91f64e04d8acb
#
_cell.length_a   1.000
_cell.length_b   1.000
_cell.length_c   1.000
_cell.angle_alpha   90.00
_cell.angle_beta   90.00
_cell.angle_gamma   90.00
#
_symmetry.space_group_name_H-M   'P 1'
#
loop_
_entity.id
_entity.type
_entity.pdbx_description
1 polymer ?
#
loop_
_entity_poly.entity_id
_entity_poly.type
_entity_poly.pdbx_seq_one_letter_code
_entity_poly.pdbx_strand_id
1 'polypeptide(L)'
;YLAVAMAVKAFKKDEVSKIILTRPAVEAGESLGFLPGDLKDKVDPYLRPLYDALFDMFGVEKFNKYLERGLIEVAPLAFMRGRTLDNAFIILDEAQNTTKEQMKMFLTRLGFGSKAVVTGDLTQTDLPDKKKSGLLHAIEVLDDIEGIGKMFLTEKDVVRHELVQRIIKAYDKHEKNYIKNNLEKKKTKDK
;
A
#
# COMPACT_ATOMS: atom_id res chain seq x y z
N TYR A 1 7.26 -2.51 4.67
CA TYR A 1 8.67 -2.51 5.11
C TYR A 1 9.54 -3.42 4.24
N LEU A 2 9.20 -4.71 4.06
CA LEU A 2 9.98 -5.66 3.24
C LEU A 2 10.16 -5.21 1.79
N ALA A 3 9.12 -4.66 1.17
CA ALA A 3 9.21 -4.12 -0.19
C ALA A 3 10.24 -2.98 -0.29
N VAL A 4 10.27 -2.09 0.72
CA VAL A 4 11.27 -1.02 0.79
C VAL A 4 12.68 -1.59 0.98
N ALA A 5 12.86 -2.62 1.81
CA ALA A 5 14.15 -3.28 1.99
C ALA A 5 14.68 -3.89 0.66
N MET A 6 13.80 -4.50 -0.12
CA MET A 6 14.15 -5.04 -1.44
C MET A 6 14.51 -3.93 -2.44
N ALA A 7 13.78 -2.82 -2.43
CA ALA A 7 14.08 -1.66 -3.26
C ALA A 7 15.45 -1.05 -2.92
N VAL A 8 15.72 -0.85 -1.64
CA VAL A 8 17.02 -0.34 -1.16
C VAL A 8 18.16 -1.28 -1.53
N LYS A 9 17.94 -2.60 -1.43
CA LYS A 9 18.93 -3.60 -1.84
C LYS A 9 19.23 -3.52 -3.34
N ALA A 10 18.19 -3.46 -4.19
CA ALA A 10 18.34 -3.34 -5.63
C ALA A 10 19.05 -2.02 -6.02
N PHE A 11 18.66 -0.91 -5.39
CA PHE A 11 19.29 0.39 -5.60
C PHE A 11 20.77 0.42 -5.21
N LYS A 12 21.14 -0.17 -4.05
CA LYS A 12 22.54 -0.25 -3.61
C LYS A 12 23.41 -1.16 -4.47
N LYS A 13 22.80 -2.04 -5.26
CA LYS A 13 23.48 -2.93 -6.20
C LYS A 13 23.48 -2.41 -7.64
N ASP A 14 22.99 -1.18 -7.85
CA ASP A 14 22.84 -0.57 -9.16
C ASP A 14 21.96 -1.40 -10.14
N GLU A 15 21.09 -2.27 -9.60
CA GLU A 15 20.10 -3.02 -10.40
C GLU A 15 18.99 -2.09 -10.92
N VAL A 16 18.75 -0.98 -10.23
CA VAL A 16 17.87 0.11 -10.62
C VAL A 16 18.50 1.45 -10.28
N SER A 17 18.15 2.49 -11.02
CA SER A 17 18.67 3.85 -10.80
C SER A 17 17.78 4.71 -9.89
N LYS A 18 16.55 4.28 -9.63
CA LYS A 18 15.57 5.04 -8.86
C LYS A 18 14.72 4.14 -7.97
N ILE A 19 14.24 4.71 -6.87
CA ILE A 19 13.18 4.13 -6.04
C ILE A 19 11.98 5.07 -6.09
N ILE A 20 10.81 4.54 -6.44
CA ILE A 20 9.56 5.31 -6.50
C ILE A 20 8.56 4.64 -5.56
N LEU A 21 8.11 5.37 -4.55
CA LEU A 21 7.08 4.92 -3.62
C LEU A 21 5.82 5.73 -3.85
N THR A 22 4.73 5.01 -3.99
CA THR A 22 3.43 5.64 -4.21
C THR A 22 2.34 4.95 -3.39
N ARG A 23 1.32 5.72 -3.08
CA ARG A 23 0.16 5.29 -2.31
C ARG A 23 -1.10 5.94 -2.90
N PRO A 24 -2.25 5.25 -2.97
CA PRO A 24 -3.51 5.92 -3.28
C PRO A 24 -3.80 6.94 -2.17
N ALA A 25 -4.18 8.14 -2.57
CA ALA A 25 -4.74 9.10 -1.63
C ALA A 25 -6.19 8.68 -1.37
N VAL A 26 -6.45 8.09 -0.21
CA VAL A 26 -7.79 7.71 0.23
C VAL A 26 -8.21 8.70 1.30
N GLU A 27 -9.35 9.32 1.10
CA GLU A 27 -9.99 10.14 2.11
C GLU A 27 -10.65 9.21 3.15
N ALA A 28 -9.91 8.88 4.20
CA ALA A 28 -10.48 8.13 5.33
C ALA A 28 -11.41 9.06 6.15
N GLY A 29 -12.63 9.27 5.64
CA GLY A 29 -13.66 10.02 6.36
C GLY A 29 -13.51 11.53 6.41
N GLU A 30 -12.34 12.08 6.10
CA GLU A 30 -12.08 13.53 6.00
C GLU A 30 -11.71 13.87 4.55
N SER A 31 -12.50 14.74 3.91
CA SER A 31 -12.18 15.20 2.56
C SER A 31 -10.88 15.99 2.58
N LEU A 32 -9.91 15.62 1.74
CA LEU A 32 -8.64 16.36 1.54
C LEU A 32 -8.87 17.87 1.32
N GLY A 33 -10.08 18.25 0.86
CA GLY A 33 -10.49 19.64 0.68
C GLY A 33 -10.55 20.47 1.96
N PHE A 34 -10.72 19.88 3.14
CA PHE A 34 -10.81 20.59 4.41
C PHE A 34 -9.48 20.81 5.12
N LEU A 35 -8.41 20.15 4.69
CA LEU A 35 -7.08 20.37 5.27
C LEU A 35 -6.48 21.68 4.74
N PRO A 36 -5.86 22.51 5.60
CA PRO A 36 -5.15 23.71 5.17
C PRO A 36 -3.86 23.31 4.42
N GLY A 37 -3.39 24.19 3.53
CA GLY A 37 -2.17 24.00 2.76
C GLY A 37 -2.40 23.61 1.31
N ASP A 38 -1.31 23.44 0.57
CA ASP A 38 -1.35 22.97 -0.81
C ASP A 38 -1.60 21.46 -0.90
N LEU A 39 -1.75 20.92 -2.11
CA LEU A 39 -2.02 19.50 -2.30
C LEU A 39 -0.91 18.61 -1.73
N LYS A 40 0.33 19.06 -1.76
CA LYS A 40 1.48 18.35 -1.23
C LYS A 40 1.40 18.23 0.29
N ASP A 41 1.11 19.34 0.97
CA ASP A 41 0.96 19.38 2.42
C ASP A 41 -0.18 18.48 2.92
N LYS A 42 -1.28 18.39 2.15
CA LYS A 42 -2.44 17.56 2.47
C LYS A 42 -2.16 16.06 2.33
N VAL A 43 -1.27 15.67 1.43
CA VAL A 43 -0.97 14.26 1.14
C VAL A 43 0.23 13.76 1.96
N ASP A 44 1.12 14.64 2.39
CA ASP A 44 2.35 14.28 3.10
C ASP A 44 2.12 13.38 4.34
N PRO A 45 1.11 13.60 5.21
CA PRO A 45 0.83 12.72 6.34
C PRO A 45 0.57 11.26 5.95
N TYR A 46 -0.05 11.01 4.80
CA TYR A 46 -0.33 9.66 4.31
C TYR A 46 0.91 8.95 3.78
N LEU A 47 1.94 9.70 3.42
CA LEU A 47 3.20 9.19 2.90
C LEU A 47 4.26 8.97 4.00
N ARG A 48 4.02 9.47 5.22
CA ARG A 48 4.96 9.34 6.35
C ARG A 48 5.48 7.94 6.61
N PRO A 49 4.64 6.89 6.66
CA PRO A 49 5.15 5.54 6.89
C PRO A 49 6.16 5.07 5.85
N LEU A 50 6.08 5.59 4.63
CA LEU A 50 7.04 5.31 3.57
C LEU A 50 8.37 6.04 3.81
N TYR A 51 8.32 7.29 4.26
CA TYR A 51 9.51 8.03 4.67
C TYR A 51 10.23 7.36 5.82
N ASP A 52 9.49 6.94 6.87
CA ASP A 52 10.06 6.29 8.05
C ASP A 52 10.83 5.02 7.66
N ALA A 53 10.27 4.17 6.80
CA ALA A 53 10.95 2.98 6.31
C ALA A 53 12.24 3.30 5.52
N LEU A 54 12.25 4.38 4.75
CA LEU A 54 13.44 4.81 4.01
C LEU A 54 14.49 5.42 4.94
N PHE A 55 14.07 6.19 5.95
CA PHE A 55 14.97 6.75 6.96
C PHE A 55 15.69 5.64 7.74
N ASP A 56 14.98 4.60 8.15
CA ASP A 56 15.56 3.45 8.83
C ASP A 56 16.66 2.77 8.01
N MET A 57 16.50 2.71 6.69
CA MET A 57 17.39 1.94 5.81
C MET A 57 18.55 2.74 5.21
N PHE A 58 18.38 4.04 4.99
CA PHE A 58 19.40 4.91 4.42
C PHE A 58 20.06 5.83 5.46
N GLY A 59 19.36 6.13 6.55
CA GLY A 59 19.64 7.27 7.42
C GLY A 59 19.16 8.58 6.78
N VAL A 60 18.85 9.56 7.63
CA VAL A 60 18.22 10.83 7.23
C VAL A 60 19.04 11.59 6.19
N GLU A 61 20.35 11.72 6.39
CA GLU A 61 21.24 12.48 5.50
C GLU A 61 21.27 11.91 4.07
N LYS A 62 21.47 10.58 3.94
CA LYS A 62 21.52 9.92 2.62
C LYS A 62 20.19 9.97 1.93
N PHE A 63 19.10 9.76 2.67
CA PHE A 63 17.76 9.85 2.13
C PHE A 63 17.48 11.23 1.56
N ASN A 64 17.73 12.31 2.31
CA ASN A 64 17.53 13.68 1.86
C ASN A 64 18.34 13.98 0.58
N LYS A 65 19.61 13.57 0.55
CA LYS A 65 20.46 13.71 -0.63
C LYS A 65 19.91 12.96 -1.86
N TYR A 66 19.34 11.77 -1.68
CA TYR A 66 18.76 11.01 -2.79
C TYR A 66 17.42 11.61 -3.24
N LEU A 67 16.64 12.13 -2.32
CA LEU A 67 15.38 12.82 -2.61
C LEU A 67 15.64 14.10 -3.42
N GLU A 68 16.58 14.96 -2.99
CA GLU A 68 16.99 16.17 -3.69
C GLU A 68 17.49 15.89 -5.11
N ARG A 69 18.18 14.77 -5.30
CA ARG A 69 18.70 14.34 -6.60
C ARG A 69 17.65 13.63 -7.48
N GLY A 70 16.43 13.43 -6.99
CA GLY A 70 15.39 12.72 -7.69
C GLY A 70 15.67 11.22 -7.89
N LEU A 71 16.57 10.63 -7.08
CA LEU A 71 16.87 9.19 -7.08
C LEU A 71 15.88 8.42 -6.21
N ILE A 72 15.25 9.09 -5.27
CA ILE A 72 14.11 8.60 -4.49
C ILE A 72 12.97 9.58 -4.71
N GLU A 73 11.79 9.04 -5.00
CA GLU A 73 10.55 9.80 -5.14
C GLU A 73 9.47 9.16 -4.26
N VAL A 74 8.78 9.97 -3.48
CA VAL A 74 7.58 9.56 -2.73
C VAL A 74 6.45 10.50 -3.15
N ALA A 75 5.42 9.94 -3.77
CA ALA A 75 4.36 10.74 -4.37
C ALA A 75 3.01 9.99 -4.37
N PRO A 76 1.89 10.73 -4.37
CA PRO A 76 0.56 10.13 -4.56
C PRO A 76 0.46 9.38 -5.88
N LEU A 77 -0.35 8.32 -5.90
CA LEU A 77 -0.58 7.50 -7.10
C LEU A 77 -1.06 8.32 -8.31
N ALA A 78 -1.84 9.36 -8.09
CA ALA A 78 -2.33 10.23 -9.16
C ALA A 78 -1.20 10.88 -9.97
N PHE A 79 -0.03 11.10 -9.37
CA PHE A 79 1.13 11.73 -10.02
C PHE A 79 1.89 10.78 -10.96
N MET A 80 1.52 9.51 -10.96
CA MET A 80 2.08 8.50 -11.89
C MET A 80 1.44 8.56 -13.28
N ARG A 81 0.29 9.24 -13.42
CA ARG A 81 -0.42 9.32 -14.70
C ARG A 81 0.43 9.99 -15.79
N GLY A 82 0.43 9.38 -16.99
CA GLY A 82 1.15 9.92 -18.16
C GLY A 82 2.66 9.75 -18.13
N ARG A 83 3.20 9.07 -17.12
CA ARG A 83 4.64 8.79 -16.99
C ARG A 83 4.99 7.40 -17.52
N THR A 84 6.25 7.22 -17.90
CA THR A 84 6.89 5.92 -18.06
C THR A 84 8.02 5.85 -17.03
N LEU A 85 8.04 4.79 -16.23
CA LEU A 85 8.95 4.64 -15.10
C LEU A 85 10.02 3.62 -15.45
N ASP A 86 11.12 4.09 -16.05
CA ASP A 86 12.24 3.25 -16.50
C ASP A 86 13.31 3.11 -15.40
N ASN A 87 13.99 1.95 -15.39
CA ASN A 87 15.12 1.65 -14.51
C ASN A 87 14.83 1.94 -13.03
N ALA A 88 13.61 1.67 -12.58
CA ALA A 88 13.11 2.03 -11.26
C ALA A 88 12.61 0.81 -10.49
N PHE A 89 12.82 0.82 -9.17
CA PHE A 89 12.08 -0.05 -8.27
C PHE A 89 10.87 0.74 -7.75
N ILE A 90 9.68 0.28 -8.10
CA ILE A 90 8.43 1.01 -7.88
C ILE A 90 7.61 0.25 -6.85
N ILE A 91 7.15 0.93 -5.81
CA ILE A 91 6.30 0.34 -4.78
C ILE A 91 4.96 1.09 -4.76
N LEU A 92 3.87 0.34 -4.96
CA LEU A 92 2.52 0.80 -4.68
C LEU A 92 2.05 0.17 -3.37
N ASP A 93 1.96 0.98 -2.33
CA ASP A 93 1.51 0.56 -1.01
C ASP A 93 0.03 0.88 -0.78
N GLU A 94 -0.65 0.17 0.14
CA GLU A 94 -2.09 0.26 0.40
C GLU A 94 -2.96 0.09 -0.86
N ALA A 95 -2.54 -0.81 -1.73
CA ALA A 95 -3.13 -0.97 -3.06
C ALA A 95 -4.58 -1.49 -3.04
N GLN A 96 -5.05 -2.08 -1.93
CA GLN A 96 -6.46 -2.44 -1.75
C GLN A 96 -7.39 -1.23 -1.88
N ASN A 97 -6.86 -0.03 -1.65
CA ASN A 97 -7.59 1.23 -1.74
C ASN A 97 -7.54 1.87 -3.13
N THR A 98 -7.01 1.19 -4.14
CA THR A 98 -7.08 1.62 -5.54
C THR A 98 -8.41 1.19 -6.18
N THR A 99 -8.91 1.99 -7.12
CA THR A 99 -9.91 1.52 -8.07
C THR A 99 -9.26 0.65 -9.16
N LYS A 100 -10.09 -0.07 -9.94
CA LYS A 100 -9.62 -0.88 -11.08
C LYS A 100 -8.85 -0.03 -12.10
N GLU A 101 -9.36 1.17 -12.37
CA GLU A 101 -8.77 2.14 -13.30
C GLU A 101 -7.43 2.66 -12.79
N GLN A 102 -7.32 2.95 -11.50
CA GLN A 102 -6.08 3.39 -10.86
C GLN A 102 -5.02 2.28 -10.89
N MET A 103 -5.39 1.04 -10.56
CA MET A 103 -4.48 -0.10 -10.64
C MET A 103 -3.99 -0.34 -12.07
N LYS A 104 -4.89 -0.36 -13.05
CA LYS A 104 -4.53 -0.48 -14.46
C LYS A 104 -3.61 0.67 -14.90
N MET A 105 -3.96 1.90 -14.53
CA MET A 105 -3.14 3.08 -14.82
C MET A 105 -1.73 2.91 -14.26
N PHE A 106 -1.57 2.46 -13.02
CA PHE A 106 -0.27 2.23 -12.37
C PHE A 106 0.55 1.14 -13.08
N LEU A 107 -0.02 -0.04 -13.27
CA LEU A 107 0.67 -1.19 -13.86
C LEU A 107 1.16 -0.91 -15.29
N THR A 108 0.45 -0.05 -16.02
CA THR A 108 0.85 0.37 -17.37
C THR A 108 1.90 1.50 -17.38
N ARG A 109 2.44 1.90 -16.25
CA ARG A 109 3.56 2.86 -16.13
C ARG A 109 4.93 2.20 -16.10
N LEU A 110 4.98 0.87 -15.90
CA LEU A 110 6.25 0.17 -15.90
C LEU A 110 6.98 0.37 -17.21
N GLY A 111 8.20 0.85 -17.12
CA GLY A 111 9.12 1.00 -18.23
C GLY A 111 10.21 -0.08 -18.21
N PHE A 112 11.14 0.01 -19.16
CA PHE A 112 12.23 -0.95 -19.27
C PHE A 112 13.15 -0.93 -18.06
N GLY A 113 13.64 -2.11 -17.65
CA GLY A 113 14.55 -2.26 -16.51
C GLY A 113 13.90 -1.99 -15.14
N SER A 114 12.56 -1.87 -15.08
CA SER A 114 11.86 -1.58 -13.84
C SER A 114 11.24 -2.82 -13.23
N LYS A 115 11.12 -2.78 -11.90
CA LYS A 115 10.42 -3.77 -11.08
C LYS A 115 9.35 -3.08 -10.25
N ALA A 116 8.14 -3.61 -10.27
CA ALA A 116 7.07 -3.13 -9.39
C ALA A 116 6.77 -4.14 -8.29
N VAL A 117 6.52 -3.63 -7.09
CA VAL A 117 5.97 -4.38 -5.97
C VAL A 117 4.68 -3.70 -5.54
N VAL A 118 3.60 -4.45 -5.54
CA VAL A 118 2.29 -3.98 -5.09
C VAL A 118 1.99 -4.65 -3.75
N THR A 119 1.77 -3.84 -2.72
CA THR A 119 1.43 -4.32 -1.37
C THR A 119 0.05 -3.85 -0.96
N GLY A 120 -0.65 -4.66 -0.19
CA GLY A 120 -1.96 -4.31 0.33
C GLY A 120 -2.58 -5.40 1.18
N ASP A 121 -3.59 -5.03 1.94
CA ASP A 121 -4.39 -5.93 2.77
C ASP A 121 -5.85 -5.91 2.31
N LEU A 122 -6.32 -7.00 1.70
CA LEU A 122 -7.68 -7.10 1.18
C LEU A 122 -8.77 -7.04 2.27
N THR A 123 -8.39 -7.21 3.54
CA THR A 123 -9.32 -7.13 4.68
C THR A 123 -9.54 -5.68 5.13
N GLN A 124 -8.58 -4.77 4.85
CA GLN A 124 -8.53 -3.38 5.31
C GLN A 124 -8.79 -2.40 4.16
N THR A 125 -9.88 -2.57 3.42
CA THR A 125 -10.21 -1.63 2.35
C THR A 125 -11.12 -0.52 2.85
N ASP A 126 -10.74 0.72 2.56
CA ASP A 126 -11.49 1.94 2.86
C ASP A 126 -12.44 2.36 1.71
N LEU A 127 -12.44 1.60 0.61
CA LEU A 127 -13.36 1.85 -0.51
C LEU A 127 -14.82 1.59 -0.07
N PRO A 128 -15.77 2.44 -0.52
CA PRO A 128 -17.20 2.26 -0.23
C PRO A 128 -17.75 0.89 -0.64
N ASP A 129 -17.19 0.32 -1.69
CA ASP A 129 -17.51 -1.04 -2.17
C ASP A 129 -16.21 -1.85 -2.29
N LYS A 130 -16.04 -2.79 -1.37
CA LYS A 130 -14.86 -3.69 -1.32
C LYS A 130 -14.65 -4.48 -2.61
N LYS A 131 -15.72 -4.82 -3.34
CA LYS A 131 -15.66 -5.53 -4.63
C LYS A 131 -15.06 -4.70 -5.76
N LYS A 132 -14.91 -3.40 -5.57
CA LYS A 132 -14.30 -2.49 -6.54
C LYS A 132 -12.79 -2.30 -6.34
N SER A 133 -12.18 -2.99 -5.37
CA SER A 133 -10.74 -2.92 -5.14
C SER A 133 -9.95 -3.31 -6.40
N GLY A 134 -9.09 -2.41 -6.83
CA GLY A 134 -8.18 -2.64 -7.96
C GLY A 134 -7.18 -3.75 -7.70
N LEU A 135 -6.74 -3.90 -6.43
CA LEU A 135 -5.84 -4.99 -6.05
C LEU A 135 -6.51 -6.36 -6.21
N LEU A 136 -7.74 -6.51 -5.70
CA LEU A 136 -8.48 -7.76 -5.86
C LEU A 136 -8.66 -8.11 -7.33
N HIS A 137 -9.10 -7.16 -8.14
CA HIS A 137 -9.26 -7.34 -9.57
C HIS A 137 -7.94 -7.67 -10.30
N ALA A 138 -6.84 -7.04 -9.91
CA ALA A 138 -5.53 -7.34 -10.50
C ALA A 138 -5.06 -8.76 -10.18
N ILE A 139 -5.30 -9.25 -8.95
CA ILE A 139 -5.00 -10.63 -8.56
C ILE A 139 -5.73 -11.64 -9.47
N GLU A 140 -6.98 -11.35 -9.83
CA GLU A 140 -7.79 -12.21 -10.71
C GLU A 140 -7.33 -12.16 -12.18
N VAL A 141 -7.14 -10.94 -12.71
CA VAL A 141 -6.87 -10.72 -14.15
C VAL A 141 -5.44 -11.07 -14.54
N LEU A 142 -4.48 -10.97 -13.62
CA LEU A 142 -3.06 -11.15 -13.90
C LEU A 142 -2.54 -12.55 -13.49
N ASP A 143 -3.41 -13.54 -13.36
CA ASP A 143 -3.03 -14.85 -12.83
C ASP A 143 -2.06 -15.61 -13.74
N ASP A 144 -2.30 -15.55 -15.04
CA ASP A 144 -1.54 -16.33 -16.03
C ASP A 144 -0.47 -15.51 -16.76
N ILE A 145 -0.08 -14.34 -16.22
CA ILE A 145 0.92 -13.49 -16.88
C ILE A 145 2.32 -13.84 -16.38
N GLU A 146 3.18 -14.31 -17.30
CA GLU A 146 4.59 -14.55 -17.00
C GLU A 146 5.28 -13.27 -16.51
N GLY A 147 6.15 -13.41 -15.51
CA GLY A 147 6.83 -12.28 -14.88
C GLY A 147 6.06 -11.62 -13.73
N ILE A 148 4.83 -12.05 -13.45
CA ILE A 148 4.04 -11.59 -12.29
C ILE A 148 3.99 -12.68 -11.22
N GLY A 149 4.58 -12.40 -10.05
CA GLY A 149 4.51 -13.26 -8.89
C GLY A 149 3.49 -12.76 -7.88
N LYS A 150 2.78 -13.67 -7.21
CA LYS A 150 1.86 -13.38 -6.11
C LYS A 150 2.35 -14.03 -4.84
N MET A 151 2.41 -13.27 -3.75
CA MET A 151 2.81 -13.76 -2.44
C MET A 151 1.73 -13.38 -1.42
N PHE A 152 1.14 -14.37 -0.79
CA PHE A 152 0.17 -14.18 0.28
C PHE A 152 0.83 -14.39 1.63
N LEU A 153 0.80 -13.35 2.46
CA LEU A 153 1.29 -13.40 3.83
C LEU A 153 0.13 -13.74 4.77
N THR A 154 0.44 -14.43 5.85
CA THR A 154 -0.51 -14.88 6.86
C THR A 154 -0.21 -14.25 8.22
N GLU A 155 -1.05 -14.47 9.21
CA GLU A 155 -0.81 -14.04 10.59
C GLU A 155 0.53 -14.53 11.16
N LYS A 156 1.06 -15.66 10.64
CA LYS A 156 2.36 -16.21 11.06
C LYS A 156 3.56 -15.40 10.57
N ASP A 157 3.37 -14.63 9.50
CA ASP A 157 4.40 -13.81 8.88
C ASP A 157 4.48 -12.41 9.52
N VAL A 158 3.53 -12.10 10.41
CA VAL A 158 3.44 -10.78 11.06
C VAL A 158 4.36 -10.72 12.26
N VAL A 159 5.40 -9.88 12.16
CA VAL A 159 6.28 -9.54 13.29
C VAL A 159 5.71 -8.31 14.00
N ARG A 160 5.07 -8.53 15.14
CA ARG A 160 4.50 -7.47 15.99
C ARG A 160 4.88 -7.70 17.44
N HIS A 161 4.91 -6.61 18.22
CA HIS A 161 5.09 -6.67 19.65
C HIS A 161 4.03 -7.62 20.27
N GLU A 162 4.44 -8.48 21.22
CA GLU A 162 3.59 -9.51 21.80
C GLU A 162 2.27 -8.96 22.36
N LEU A 163 2.32 -7.81 23.05
CA LEU A 163 1.13 -7.15 23.57
C LEU A 163 0.17 -6.75 22.45
N VAL A 164 0.68 -6.25 21.32
CA VAL A 164 -0.17 -5.86 20.17
C VAL A 164 -0.89 -7.08 19.58
N GLN A 165 -0.20 -8.23 19.48
CA GLN A 165 -0.84 -9.47 19.03
C GLN A 165 -1.98 -9.90 19.98
N ARG A 166 -1.77 -9.75 21.29
CA ARG A 166 -2.80 -10.06 22.32
C ARG A 166 -3.99 -9.11 22.23
N ILE A 167 -3.74 -7.83 21.98
CA ILE A 167 -4.79 -6.82 21.78
C ILE A 167 -5.64 -7.18 20.56
N ILE A 168 -5.03 -7.43 19.42
CA ILE A 168 -5.75 -7.80 18.18
C ILE A 168 -6.63 -9.03 18.43
N LYS A 169 -6.08 -10.09 18.99
CA LYS A 169 -6.85 -11.31 19.32
C LYS A 169 -8.04 -11.05 20.23
N ALA A 170 -7.91 -10.09 21.15
CA ALA A 170 -9.01 -9.72 22.05
C ALA A 170 -10.16 -9.01 21.30
N TYR A 171 -9.83 -8.09 20.39
CA TYR A 171 -10.81 -7.41 19.53
C TYR A 171 -11.51 -8.39 18.59
N ASP A 172 -10.77 -9.24 17.88
CA ASP A 172 -11.33 -10.25 16.98
C ASP A 172 -12.31 -11.20 17.70
N LYS A 173 -11.95 -11.60 18.92
CA LYS A 173 -12.82 -12.45 19.74
C LYS A 173 -14.12 -11.72 20.12
N HIS A 174 -14.02 -10.44 20.48
CA HIS A 174 -15.18 -9.63 20.81
C HIS A 174 -16.12 -9.45 19.63
N GLU A 175 -15.59 -9.12 18.44
CA GLU A 175 -16.38 -8.96 17.22
C GLU A 175 -17.11 -10.24 16.83
N LYS A 176 -16.40 -11.38 16.83
CA LYS A 176 -17.01 -12.69 16.54
C LYS A 176 -18.18 -13.00 17.48
N ASN A 177 -18.01 -12.71 18.77
CA ASN A 177 -19.08 -12.92 19.77
C ASN A 177 -20.25 -11.96 19.55
N TYR A 178 -19.97 -10.70 19.20
CA TYR A 178 -21.00 -9.69 18.90
C TYR A 178 -21.86 -10.09 17.70
N ILE A 179 -21.21 -10.54 16.61
CA ILE A 179 -21.89 -11.02 15.41
C ILE A 179 -22.76 -12.23 15.73
N LYS A 180 -22.22 -13.22 16.46
CA LYS A 180 -22.95 -14.43 16.87
C LYS A 180 -24.20 -14.10 17.68
N ASN A 181 -24.07 -13.24 18.70
CA ASN A 181 -25.17 -12.83 19.54
C ASN A 181 -26.27 -12.08 18.77
N ASN A 182 -25.90 -11.26 17.79
CA ASN A 182 -26.86 -10.54 16.95
C ASN A 182 -27.59 -11.47 15.96
N LEU A 183 -26.91 -12.49 15.43
CA LEU A 183 -27.56 -13.49 14.58
C LEU A 183 -28.54 -14.37 15.37
N GLU A 184 -28.24 -14.72 16.60
CA GLU A 184 -29.13 -15.46 17.49
C GLU A 184 -30.38 -14.64 17.87
N LYS A 185 -30.21 -13.33 18.16
CA LYS A 185 -31.32 -12.42 18.45
C LYS A 185 -32.25 -12.18 17.26
N LYS A 186 -31.76 -12.20 16.02
CA LYS A 186 -32.60 -12.13 14.82
C LYS A 186 -33.43 -13.40 14.62
N LYS A 187 -32.84 -14.57 14.81
CA LYS A 187 -33.54 -15.87 14.70
C LYS A 187 -34.64 -16.07 15.74
N THR A 188 -34.57 -15.39 16.88
CA THR A 188 -35.61 -15.44 17.94
C THR A 188 -36.71 -14.41 17.74
N LYS A 189 -36.54 -13.39 16.88
CA LYS A 189 -37.60 -12.41 16.54
C LYS A 189 -38.46 -12.84 15.34
N ASP A 190 -37.98 -13.77 14.54
CA ASP A 190 -38.66 -14.27 13.34
C ASP A 190 -39.42 -15.61 13.62
N LYS A 191 -39.56 -15.95 14.91
CA LYS A 191 -40.43 -17.02 15.43
C LYS A 191 -41.54 -16.44 16.29
#